data_cc6eb0f5e54d0d347d597cda7d5e563f
#
_entry.id   cc6eb0f5e54d0d347d597cda7d5e563f
#
_cell.length_a   1.000
_cell.length_b   1.000
_cell.length_c   1.000
_cell.angle_alpha   90.00
_cell.angle_beta   90.00
_cell.angle_gamma   90.00
#
_symmetry.space_group_name_H-M   'P 1'
#
loop_
_entity.id
_entity.type
_entity.pdbx_description
1 polymer ?
#
loop_
_entity_poly.entity_id
_entity_poly.type
_entity_poly.pdbx_seq_one_letter_code
_entity_poly.pdbx_strand_id
1 'polypeptide(L)'
;IRDRSSHVSLEELVILAEAIITAISKSSGRYPRLVLSSLREFIDNAPYFLGKTACRTALQLVKANVLSPKESKARLVLLRHGLPDAEVNCHVDRAMFDSGKPMSLDIAWKHFKVAVEYDGDHHRTDKHQWRRDRKKRDRLRQLGWTIIVITADDIRDEVACAEFALNVARELTLRGCDVDFHVIAMTVEELARREKAADRKKRRESAV
;
A
#
# COMPACT_ATOMS: atom_id res chain seq x y z
N ILE A 1 -26.41 -17.93 16.40
CA ILE A 1 -25.11 -18.15 15.72
C ILE A 1 -25.26 -17.51 14.35
N ARG A 2 -24.77 -16.27 14.17
CA ARG A 2 -24.71 -15.65 12.83
C ARG A 2 -23.59 -16.31 12.06
N ASP A 3 -23.95 -16.92 10.95
CA ASP A 3 -23.02 -17.45 9.97
C ASP A 3 -22.09 -16.33 9.49
N ARG A 4 -20.80 -16.40 9.86
CA ARG A 4 -19.74 -15.45 9.46
C ARG A 4 -19.12 -15.79 8.10
N SER A 5 -19.62 -16.82 7.42
CA SER A 5 -18.94 -17.43 6.26
C SER A 5 -19.21 -16.78 4.91
N SER A 6 -19.99 -15.69 4.82
CA SER A 6 -20.41 -15.16 3.52
C SER A 6 -20.15 -13.66 3.25
N HIS A 7 -19.42 -12.95 4.11
CA HIS A 7 -19.20 -11.53 3.91
C HIS A 7 -17.71 -11.23 3.75
N VAL A 8 -17.32 -10.80 2.55
CA VAL A 8 -16.00 -10.26 2.25
C VAL A 8 -15.76 -9.04 3.15
N SER A 9 -14.65 -9.04 3.89
CA SER A 9 -14.26 -7.92 4.78
C SER A 9 -13.92 -6.68 3.95
N LEU A 10 -13.94 -5.51 4.59
CA LEU A 10 -13.56 -4.27 3.92
C LEU A 10 -12.08 -4.30 3.48
N GLU A 11 -11.20 -4.94 4.26
CA GLU A 11 -9.80 -5.16 3.90
C GLU A 11 -9.68 -5.98 2.61
N GLU A 12 -10.38 -7.10 2.53
CA GLU A 12 -10.39 -7.95 1.34
C GLU A 12 -10.95 -7.24 0.12
N LEU A 13 -11.96 -6.37 0.28
CA LEU A 13 -12.48 -5.53 -0.80
C LEU A 13 -11.44 -4.53 -1.32
N VAL A 14 -10.66 -3.92 -0.45
CA VAL A 14 -9.55 -3.02 -0.85
C VAL A 14 -8.51 -3.81 -1.64
N ILE A 15 -8.05 -4.94 -1.11
CA ILE A 15 -7.04 -5.81 -1.75
C ILE A 15 -7.53 -6.31 -3.12
N LEU A 16 -8.79 -6.74 -3.20
CA LEU A 16 -9.42 -7.20 -4.44
C LEU A 16 -9.50 -6.07 -5.48
N ALA A 17 -9.93 -4.88 -5.09
CA ALA A 17 -10.01 -3.74 -6.00
C ALA A 17 -8.63 -3.35 -6.56
N GLU A 18 -7.59 -3.31 -5.72
CA GLU A 18 -6.21 -3.06 -6.16
C GLU A 18 -5.70 -4.14 -7.13
N ALA A 19 -5.99 -5.42 -6.85
CA ALA A 19 -5.66 -6.52 -7.75
C ALA A 19 -6.39 -6.43 -9.10
N ILE A 20 -7.68 -6.09 -9.11
CA ILE A 20 -8.47 -5.87 -10.33
C ILE A 20 -7.87 -4.71 -11.16
N ILE A 21 -7.57 -3.58 -10.53
CA ILE A 21 -6.95 -2.43 -11.20
C ILE A 21 -5.63 -2.83 -11.86
N THR A 22 -4.80 -3.56 -11.15
CA THR A 22 -3.51 -4.03 -11.67
C THR A 22 -3.69 -5.02 -12.82
N ALA A 23 -4.62 -5.97 -12.72
CA ALA A 23 -4.92 -6.94 -13.77
C ALA A 23 -5.43 -6.25 -15.04
N ILE A 24 -6.41 -5.35 -14.91
CA ILE A 24 -6.95 -4.60 -16.05
C ILE A 24 -5.88 -3.70 -16.67
N SER A 25 -5.07 -3.01 -15.87
CA SER A 25 -4.00 -2.15 -16.37
C SER A 25 -2.98 -2.94 -17.19
N LYS A 26 -2.56 -4.10 -16.70
CA LYS A 26 -1.61 -5.00 -17.41
C LYS A 26 -2.19 -5.55 -18.70
N SER A 27 -3.45 -5.98 -18.72
CA SER A 27 -4.09 -6.58 -19.89
C SER A 27 -4.48 -5.58 -20.96
N SER A 28 -4.87 -4.35 -20.57
CA SER A 28 -5.37 -3.33 -21.52
C SER A 28 -4.36 -2.25 -21.86
N GLY A 29 -3.19 -2.21 -21.21
CA GLY A 29 -2.20 -1.13 -21.33
C GLY A 29 -2.67 0.23 -20.76
N ARG A 30 -3.82 0.27 -20.07
CA ARG A 30 -4.35 1.52 -19.49
C ARG A 30 -3.58 1.90 -18.23
N TYR A 31 -3.45 3.21 -17.98
CA TYR A 31 -2.85 3.71 -16.74
C TYR A 31 -3.71 3.31 -15.54
N PRO A 32 -3.11 2.78 -14.44
CA PRO A 32 -3.85 2.32 -13.25
C PRO A 32 -4.79 3.36 -12.65
N ARG A 33 -4.42 4.65 -12.68
CA ARG A 33 -5.26 5.74 -12.19
C ARG A 33 -6.55 5.90 -12.99
N LEU A 34 -6.52 5.71 -14.30
CA LEU A 34 -7.71 5.75 -15.15
C LEU A 34 -8.61 4.54 -14.90
N VAL A 35 -8.03 3.36 -14.65
CA VAL A 35 -8.80 2.18 -14.29
C VAL A 35 -9.50 2.38 -12.94
N LEU A 36 -8.83 2.95 -11.95
CA LEU A 36 -9.44 3.29 -10.65
C LEU A 36 -10.60 4.30 -10.82
N SER A 37 -10.42 5.34 -11.65
CA SER A 37 -11.48 6.30 -11.91
C SER A 37 -12.69 5.62 -12.56
N SER A 38 -12.46 4.75 -13.56
CA SER A 38 -13.54 3.99 -14.21
C SER A 38 -14.24 3.03 -13.23
N LEU A 39 -13.50 2.42 -12.31
CA LEU A 39 -14.09 1.54 -11.29
C LEU A 39 -14.97 2.33 -10.30
N ARG A 40 -14.53 3.53 -9.88
CA ARG A 40 -15.33 4.43 -9.03
C ARG A 40 -16.62 4.84 -9.73
N GLU A 41 -16.53 5.29 -10.96
CA GLU A 41 -17.68 5.67 -11.77
C GLU A 41 -18.65 4.50 -11.98
N PHE A 42 -18.14 3.31 -12.27
CA PHE A 42 -18.95 2.10 -12.40
C PHE A 42 -19.74 1.79 -11.12
N ILE A 43 -19.08 1.79 -9.95
CA ILE A 43 -19.75 1.53 -8.66
C ILE A 43 -20.77 2.63 -8.34
N ASP A 44 -20.48 3.89 -8.65
CA ASP A 44 -21.39 5.00 -8.36
C ASP A 44 -22.66 4.93 -9.22
N ASN A 45 -22.51 4.64 -10.51
CA ASN A 45 -23.63 4.58 -11.47
C ASN A 45 -24.37 3.23 -11.46
N ALA A 46 -23.79 2.15 -10.91
CA ALA A 46 -24.42 0.85 -10.83
C ALA A 46 -25.78 0.95 -10.09
N PRO A 47 -26.82 0.19 -10.50
CA PRO A 47 -28.04 0.02 -9.71
C PRO A 47 -27.71 -0.44 -8.28
N TYR A 48 -28.71 -0.36 -7.39
CA TYR A 48 -28.50 -0.87 -6.03
C TYR A 48 -28.16 -2.36 -6.06
N PHE A 49 -27.13 -2.73 -5.32
CA PHE A 49 -26.78 -4.13 -5.02
C PHE A 49 -26.29 -4.24 -3.58
N LEU A 50 -26.43 -5.47 -3.01
CA LEU A 50 -25.94 -5.72 -1.66
C LEU A 50 -24.42 -5.55 -1.61
N GLY A 51 -23.93 -4.70 -0.70
CA GLY A 51 -22.50 -4.38 -0.57
C GLY A 51 -22.03 -3.13 -1.33
N LYS A 52 -22.89 -2.42 -2.10
CA LYS A 52 -22.51 -1.18 -2.79
C LYS A 52 -21.86 -0.16 -1.87
N THR A 53 -22.38 0.01 -0.65
CA THR A 53 -21.80 0.91 0.36
C THR A 53 -20.40 0.45 0.80
N ALA A 54 -20.20 -0.84 1.01
CA ALA A 54 -18.90 -1.39 1.36
C ALA A 54 -17.87 -1.19 0.23
N CYS A 55 -18.26 -1.41 -1.02
CA CYS A 55 -17.41 -1.11 -2.19
C CYS A 55 -17.02 0.36 -2.26
N ARG A 56 -17.95 1.29 -2.07
CA ARG A 56 -17.66 2.73 -2.00
C ARG A 56 -16.69 3.09 -0.88
N THR A 57 -16.84 2.44 0.27
CA THR A 57 -15.97 2.66 1.43
C THR A 57 -14.57 2.11 1.15
N ALA A 58 -14.46 0.91 0.58
CA ALA A 58 -13.17 0.33 0.17
C ALA A 58 -12.43 1.22 -0.82
N LEU A 59 -13.13 1.76 -1.82
CA LEU A 59 -12.53 2.64 -2.84
C LEU A 59 -11.92 3.95 -2.29
N GLN A 60 -12.20 4.33 -1.05
CA GLN A 60 -11.53 5.46 -0.39
C GLN A 60 -10.09 5.12 -0.01
N LEU A 61 -9.82 3.83 0.28
CA LEU A 61 -8.51 3.34 0.70
C LEU A 61 -7.67 2.77 -0.46
N VAL A 62 -8.28 2.55 -1.63
CA VAL A 62 -7.63 1.93 -2.80
C VAL A 62 -6.59 2.85 -3.41
N LYS A 63 -5.41 2.31 -3.65
CA LYS A 63 -4.31 2.92 -4.42
C LYS A 63 -4.21 2.28 -5.81
N ALA A 64 -3.95 3.10 -6.82
CA ALA A 64 -3.97 2.65 -8.21
C ALA A 64 -2.74 1.84 -8.66
N ASN A 65 -1.66 1.84 -7.93
CA ASN A 65 -0.37 1.32 -8.41
C ASN A 65 0.25 0.30 -7.45
N VAL A 66 -0.57 -0.45 -6.72
CA VAL A 66 -0.13 -1.57 -5.89
C VAL A 66 -0.07 -2.83 -6.74
N LEU A 67 1.04 -3.55 -6.73
CA LEU A 67 1.30 -4.63 -7.68
C LEU A 67 0.95 -6.02 -7.16
N SER A 68 0.79 -6.19 -5.85
CA SER A 68 0.45 -7.47 -5.25
C SER A 68 -0.48 -7.33 -4.04
N PRO A 69 -1.29 -8.38 -3.74
CA PRO A 69 -2.14 -8.42 -2.54
C PRO A 69 -1.37 -8.29 -1.23
N LYS A 70 -0.11 -8.73 -1.19
CA LYS A 70 0.74 -8.64 0.00
C LYS A 70 1.23 -7.21 0.25
N GLU A 71 1.57 -6.48 -0.80
CA GLU A 71 1.86 -5.05 -0.72
C GLU A 71 0.63 -4.27 -0.24
N SER A 72 -0.57 -4.59 -0.76
CA SER A 72 -1.84 -4.02 -0.29
C SER A 72 -2.02 -4.23 1.22
N LYS A 73 -1.83 -5.47 1.69
CA LYS A 73 -1.95 -5.81 3.12
C LYS A 73 -0.92 -5.06 3.96
N ALA A 74 0.36 -5.06 3.56
CA ALA A 74 1.42 -4.36 4.27
C ALA A 74 1.11 -2.85 4.39
N ARG A 75 0.66 -2.22 3.32
CA ARG A 75 0.25 -0.82 3.31
C ARG A 75 -0.91 -0.54 4.26
N LEU A 76 -1.94 -1.38 4.25
CA LEU A 76 -3.08 -1.23 5.17
C LEU A 76 -2.67 -1.41 6.62
N VAL A 77 -1.77 -2.35 6.94
CA VAL A 77 -1.19 -2.51 8.28
C VAL A 77 -0.56 -1.20 8.75
N LEU A 78 0.30 -0.59 7.95
CA LEU A 78 0.99 0.66 8.30
C LEU A 78 -0.01 1.81 8.55
N LEU A 79 -1.00 1.98 7.68
CA LEU A 79 -2.03 3.01 7.85
C LEU A 79 -2.89 2.79 9.10
N ARG A 80 -3.25 1.55 9.41
CA ARG A 80 -4.04 1.18 10.60
C ARG A 80 -3.29 1.44 11.91
N HIS A 81 -1.98 1.41 11.88
CA HIS A 81 -1.12 1.79 13.00
C HIS A 81 -0.76 3.28 13.04
N GLY A 82 -1.37 4.11 12.20
CA GLY A 82 -1.24 5.57 12.24
C GLY A 82 -0.06 6.14 11.46
N LEU A 83 0.66 5.33 10.69
CA LEU A 83 1.73 5.84 9.84
C LEU A 83 1.16 6.71 8.71
N PRO A 84 1.87 7.75 8.28
CA PRO A 84 1.43 8.60 7.18
C PRO A 84 1.31 7.82 5.87
N ASP A 85 0.41 8.27 5.00
CA ASP A 85 0.21 7.64 3.69
C ASP A 85 1.50 7.68 2.86
N ALA A 86 1.86 6.55 2.28
CA ALA A 86 3.05 6.35 1.49
C ALA A 86 2.77 6.34 -0.02
N GLU A 87 3.77 6.65 -0.82
CA GLU A 87 3.73 6.35 -2.24
C GLU A 87 3.91 4.84 -2.46
N VAL A 88 3.19 4.30 -3.44
CA VAL A 88 3.27 2.88 -3.81
C VAL A 88 3.92 2.70 -5.16
N ASN A 89 4.74 1.65 -5.29
CA ASN A 89 5.52 1.32 -6.49
C ASN A 89 6.19 2.56 -7.09
N CYS A 90 6.85 3.34 -6.21
CA CYS A 90 7.44 4.60 -6.61
C CYS A 90 8.83 4.42 -7.21
N HIS A 91 9.11 5.12 -8.29
CA HIS A 91 10.45 5.17 -8.87
C HIS A 91 11.35 6.09 -8.05
N VAL A 92 12.62 5.66 -7.89
CA VAL A 92 13.64 6.45 -7.19
C VAL A 92 14.50 7.17 -8.22
N ASP A 93 14.59 8.48 -8.07
CA ASP A 93 15.39 9.30 -8.97
C ASP A 93 16.86 8.88 -8.94
N ARG A 94 17.48 8.81 -10.12
CA ARG A 94 18.88 8.41 -10.32
C ARG A 94 19.22 6.98 -9.88
N ALA A 95 18.21 6.15 -9.56
CA ALA A 95 18.39 4.74 -9.27
C ALA A 95 17.96 3.89 -10.47
N MET A 96 18.92 3.42 -11.23
CA MET A 96 18.70 2.61 -12.41
C MET A 96 19.41 1.26 -12.27
N PHE A 97 18.81 0.22 -12.82
CA PHE A 97 19.50 -1.06 -13.08
C PHE A 97 20.49 -0.91 -14.24
N ASP A 98 21.44 -1.82 -14.34
CA ASP A 98 22.39 -1.88 -15.48
C ASP A 98 21.66 -1.96 -16.85
N SER A 99 20.43 -2.44 -16.87
CA SER A 99 19.56 -2.48 -18.05
C SER A 99 18.89 -1.14 -18.42
N GLY A 100 19.17 -0.06 -17.68
CA GLY A 100 18.51 1.25 -17.86
C GLY A 100 17.08 1.33 -17.33
N LYS A 101 16.55 0.26 -16.71
CA LYS A 101 15.23 0.31 -16.07
C LYS A 101 15.30 1.04 -14.72
N PRO A 102 14.34 1.91 -14.40
CA PRO A 102 14.30 2.57 -13.10
C PRO A 102 14.05 1.56 -11.98
N MET A 103 14.68 1.80 -10.82
CA MET A 103 14.39 1.05 -9.61
C MET A 103 13.13 1.61 -8.96
N SER A 104 12.24 0.74 -8.53
CA SER A 104 11.01 1.10 -7.79
C SER A 104 11.03 0.50 -6.40
N LEU A 105 10.24 1.09 -5.52
CA LEU A 105 10.03 0.70 -4.12
C LEU A 105 8.54 0.44 -3.91
N ASP A 106 8.17 -0.65 -3.23
CA ASP A 106 6.78 -1.07 -3.10
C ASP A 106 5.96 -0.06 -2.29
N ILE A 107 6.49 0.36 -1.13
CA ILE A 107 5.89 1.37 -0.26
C ILE A 107 7.00 2.33 0.16
N ALA A 108 6.86 3.64 -0.06
CA ALA A 108 7.95 4.58 0.21
C ALA A 108 7.49 5.95 0.68
N TRP A 109 8.24 6.53 1.59
CA TRP A 109 8.17 7.92 2.02
C TRP A 109 9.40 8.66 1.49
N LYS A 110 9.27 9.21 0.28
CA LYS A 110 10.40 9.82 -0.46
C LYS A 110 11.10 10.91 0.32
N HIS A 111 10.33 11.78 0.96
CA HIS A 111 10.88 12.90 1.74
C HIS A 111 11.81 12.41 2.85
N PHE A 112 11.45 11.31 3.49
CA PHE A 112 12.22 10.71 4.58
C PHE A 112 13.21 9.64 4.11
N LYS A 113 13.18 9.25 2.84
CA LYS A 113 13.97 8.15 2.26
C LYS A 113 13.85 6.84 3.07
N VAL A 114 12.65 6.52 3.51
CA VAL A 114 12.29 5.24 4.13
C VAL A 114 11.40 4.48 3.17
N ALA A 115 11.65 3.18 3.04
CA ALA A 115 10.82 2.33 2.21
C ALA A 115 10.66 0.93 2.80
N VAL A 116 9.56 0.29 2.44
CA VAL A 116 9.27 -1.12 2.72
C VAL A 116 9.22 -1.87 1.40
N GLU A 117 9.86 -3.03 1.32
CA GLU A 117 9.80 -3.98 0.22
C GLU A 117 9.30 -5.33 0.72
N TYR A 118 8.33 -5.90 0.02
CA TYR A 118 7.82 -7.23 0.31
C TYR A 118 8.64 -8.28 -0.43
N ASP A 119 9.33 -9.14 0.31
CA ASP A 119 10.10 -10.28 -0.21
C ASP A 119 9.22 -11.54 -0.21
N GLY A 120 8.70 -11.92 -1.38
CA GLY A 120 7.91 -13.13 -1.56
C GLY A 120 8.79 -14.38 -1.63
N ASP A 121 8.38 -15.47 -1.02
CA ASP A 121 9.12 -16.75 -0.95
C ASP A 121 9.49 -17.35 -2.32
N HIS A 122 8.82 -16.94 -3.38
CA HIS A 122 9.07 -17.46 -4.74
C HIS A 122 10.43 -17.08 -5.34
N HIS A 123 11.15 -16.14 -4.73
CA HIS A 123 12.44 -15.64 -5.26
C HIS A 123 13.69 -16.27 -4.62
N ARG A 124 13.53 -17.13 -3.61
CA ARG A 124 14.69 -17.72 -2.88
C ARG A 124 15.50 -18.73 -3.70
N THR A 125 14.95 -19.27 -4.78
CA THR A 125 15.60 -20.29 -5.63
C THR A 125 16.36 -19.72 -6.83
N ASP A 126 16.10 -18.47 -7.24
CA ASP A 126 16.80 -17.83 -8.36
C ASP A 126 17.97 -16.96 -7.88
N LYS A 127 19.20 -17.49 -8.09
CA LYS A 127 20.45 -16.78 -7.76
C LYS A 127 20.62 -15.46 -8.53
N HIS A 128 20.06 -15.35 -9.73
CA HIS A 128 20.15 -14.13 -10.55
C HIS A 128 19.24 -13.04 -9.97
N GLN A 129 18.02 -13.41 -9.60
CA GLN A 129 17.08 -12.50 -8.95
C GLN A 129 17.64 -12.02 -7.61
N TRP A 130 18.15 -12.92 -6.77
CA TRP A 130 18.78 -12.56 -5.49
C TRP A 130 19.93 -11.56 -5.63
N ARG A 131 20.83 -11.77 -6.61
CA ARG A 131 21.93 -10.83 -6.88
C ARG A 131 21.43 -9.47 -7.34
N ARG A 132 20.37 -9.44 -8.15
CA ARG A 132 19.75 -8.20 -8.64
C ARG A 132 19.11 -7.42 -7.51
N ASP A 133 18.38 -8.09 -6.61
CA ASP A 133 17.71 -7.46 -5.46
C ASP A 133 18.73 -6.94 -4.45
N ARG A 134 19.83 -7.67 -4.23
CA ARG A 134 20.95 -7.20 -3.44
C ARG A 134 21.57 -5.93 -4.02
N LYS A 135 21.92 -5.92 -5.33
CA LYS A 135 22.45 -4.72 -6.01
C LYS A 135 21.49 -3.54 -5.92
N LYS A 136 20.19 -3.77 -6.09
CA LYS A 136 19.14 -2.76 -5.92
C LYS A 136 19.21 -2.14 -4.52
N ARG A 137 19.18 -2.97 -3.48
CA ARG A 137 19.24 -2.52 -2.08
C ARG A 137 20.53 -1.75 -1.76
N ASP A 138 21.68 -2.25 -2.21
CA ASP A 138 22.97 -1.59 -1.99
C ASP A 138 23.00 -0.21 -2.68
N ARG A 139 22.49 -0.11 -3.92
CA ARG A 139 22.39 1.16 -4.63
C ARG A 139 21.47 2.15 -3.94
N LEU A 140 20.32 1.71 -3.47
CA LEU A 140 19.37 2.56 -2.75
C LEU A 140 19.92 3.05 -1.41
N ARG A 141 20.65 2.18 -0.67
CA ARG A 141 21.34 2.57 0.56
C ARG A 141 22.40 3.66 0.30
N GLN A 142 23.18 3.54 -0.77
CA GLN A 142 24.15 4.58 -1.17
C GLN A 142 23.47 5.91 -1.46
N LEU A 143 22.22 5.92 -1.92
CA LEU A 143 21.38 7.11 -2.11
C LEU A 143 20.73 7.61 -0.81
N GLY A 144 21.05 6.99 0.33
CA GLY A 144 20.58 7.38 1.65
C GLY A 144 19.23 6.80 2.05
N TRP A 145 18.73 5.77 1.32
CA TRP A 145 17.47 5.10 1.66
C TRP A 145 17.66 4.07 2.77
N THR A 146 16.74 4.05 3.74
CA THR A 146 16.50 2.90 4.61
C THR A 146 15.48 1.99 3.95
N ILE A 147 15.86 0.74 3.69
CA ILE A 147 14.98 -0.28 3.10
C ILE A 147 14.67 -1.34 4.15
N ILE A 148 13.41 -1.43 4.54
CA ILE A 148 12.88 -2.45 5.44
C ILE A 148 12.29 -3.55 4.57
N VAL A 149 12.86 -4.75 4.66
CA VAL A 149 12.36 -5.90 3.90
C VAL A 149 11.46 -6.71 4.81
N ILE A 150 10.27 -7.03 4.34
CA ILE A 150 9.27 -7.84 5.06
C ILE A 150 8.85 -9.06 4.24
N THR A 151 8.38 -10.06 4.95
CA THR A 151 7.90 -11.33 4.43
C THR A 151 6.45 -11.58 4.85
N ALA A 152 5.92 -12.77 4.54
CA ALA A 152 4.61 -13.18 5.01
C ALA A 152 4.53 -13.27 6.56
N ASP A 153 5.65 -13.59 7.21
CA ASP A 153 5.71 -13.74 8.67
C ASP A 153 5.52 -12.40 9.39
N ASP A 154 6.00 -11.30 8.81
CA ASP A 154 5.89 -9.96 9.40
C ASP A 154 4.44 -9.41 9.38
N ILE A 155 3.56 -10.01 8.60
CA ILE A 155 2.15 -9.62 8.49
C ILE A 155 1.19 -10.79 8.73
N ARG A 156 1.63 -11.84 9.46
CA ARG A 156 0.84 -13.06 9.68
C ARG A 156 -0.31 -12.86 10.68
N ASP A 157 -0.05 -12.12 11.75
CA ASP A 157 -0.97 -11.87 12.87
C ASP A 157 -0.85 -10.42 13.39
N GLU A 158 -1.70 -10.04 14.33
CA GLU A 158 -1.75 -8.67 14.85
C GLU A 158 -0.46 -8.25 15.58
N VAL A 159 0.22 -9.18 16.26
CA VAL A 159 1.48 -8.89 16.96
C VAL A 159 2.59 -8.61 15.95
N ALA A 160 2.78 -9.47 14.97
CA ALA A 160 3.75 -9.28 13.90
C ALA A 160 3.48 -7.99 13.11
N CYS A 161 2.20 -7.68 12.82
CA CYS A 161 1.81 -6.43 12.19
C CYS A 161 2.19 -5.20 13.02
N ALA A 162 1.98 -5.24 14.34
CA ALA A 162 2.34 -4.14 15.25
C ALA A 162 3.86 -3.94 15.33
N GLU A 163 4.63 -5.03 15.43
CA GLU A 163 6.09 -5.00 15.43
C GLU A 163 6.65 -4.43 14.12
N PHE A 164 6.13 -4.89 12.98
CA PHE A 164 6.48 -4.36 11.67
C PHE A 164 6.19 -2.86 11.59
N ALA A 165 4.98 -2.44 11.94
CA ALA A 165 4.59 -1.03 11.89
C ALA A 165 5.42 -0.16 12.83
N LEU A 166 5.74 -0.64 14.05
CA LEU A 166 6.61 0.04 15.00
C LEU A 166 8.01 0.24 14.44
N ASN A 167 8.59 -0.78 13.79
CA ASN A 167 9.91 -0.69 13.17
C ASN A 167 9.94 0.42 12.11
N VAL A 168 8.93 0.46 11.24
CA VAL A 168 8.82 1.52 10.21
C VAL A 168 8.60 2.90 10.85
N ALA A 169 7.74 3.01 11.88
CA ALA A 169 7.48 4.25 12.59
C ALA A 169 8.76 4.82 13.21
N ARG A 170 9.59 3.99 13.84
CA ARG A 170 10.89 4.39 14.39
C ARG A 170 11.82 4.97 13.32
N GLU A 171 11.96 4.31 12.18
CA GLU A 171 12.80 4.79 11.09
C GLU A 171 12.30 6.13 10.53
N LEU A 172 10.99 6.31 10.40
CA LEU A 172 10.38 7.56 9.98
C LEU A 172 10.64 8.69 11.00
N THR A 173 10.46 8.41 12.29
CA THR A 173 10.69 9.38 13.38
C THR A 173 12.16 9.79 13.46
N LEU A 174 13.09 8.85 13.34
CA LEU A 174 14.53 9.14 13.28
C LEU A 174 14.91 10.08 12.12
N ARG A 175 14.08 10.14 11.08
CA ARG A 175 14.27 11.03 9.92
C ARG A 175 13.38 12.28 9.96
N GLY A 176 12.78 12.57 11.11
CA GLY A 176 12.03 13.79 11.36
C GLY A 176 10.55 13.73 10.93
N CYS A 177 10.01 12.55 10.67
CA CYS A 177 8.58 12.40 10.44
C CYS A 177 7.84 12.41 11.78
N ASP A 178 6.78 13.21 11.86
CA ASP A 178 5.82 13.12 12.96
C ASP A 178 4.86 11.95 12.69
N VAL A 179 4.91 10.94 13.56
CA VAL A 179 4.11 9.70 13.43
C VAL A 179 3.23 9.53 14.64
N ASP A 180 1.92 9.55 14.43
CA ASP A 180 0.91 9.25 15.44
C ASP A 180 0.69 7.73 15.56
N PHE A 181 1.67 7.03 16.15
CA PHE A 181 1.70 5.58 16.18
C PHE A 181 0.71 4.97 17.18
N HIS A 182 -0.09 4.02 16.73
CA HIS A 182 -1.04 3.26 17.52
C HIS A 182 -0.59 1.79 17.65
N VAL A 183 -0.35 1.34 18.90
CA VAL A 183 -0.01 -0.08 19.18
C VAL A 183 -1.17 -1.00 18.78
N ILE A 184 -2.41 -0.59 19.12
CA ILE A 184 -3.62 -1.28 18.68
C ILE A 184 -4.06 -0.67 17.36
N ALA A 185 -4.08 -1.49 16.32
CA ALA A 185 -4.45 -1.06 14.96
C ALA A 185 -5.91 -0.57 14.93
N MET A 186 -6.16 0.54 14.25
CA MET A 186 -7.51 0.92 13.88
C MET A 186 -8.16 -0.17 13.01
N THR A 187 -9.48 -0.28 13.06
CA THR A 187 -10.21 -1.08 12.08
C THR A 187 -10.12 -0.42 10.70
N VAL A 188 -10.32 -1.20 9.64
CA VAL A 188 -10.32 -0.65 8.27
C VAL A 188 -11.49 0.32 8.07
N GLU A 189 -12.60 0.12 8.77
CA GLU A 189 -13.75 1.01 8.80
C GLU A 189 -13.44 2.36 9.45
N GLU A 190 -12.68 2.37 10.55
CA GLU A 190 -12.22 3.60 11.21
C GLU A 190 -11.25 4.36 10.32
N LEU A 191 -10.30 3.66 9.71
CA LEU A 191 -9.38 4.22 8.75
C LEU A 191 -10.11 4.89 7.57
N ALA A 192 -11.09 4.19 6.97
CA ALA A 192 -11.88 4.76 5.86
C ALA A 192 -12.69 6.01 6.28
N ARG A 193 -13.20 6.05 7.51
CA ARG A 193 -13.86 7.25 8.04
C ARG A 193 -12.90 8.42 8.20
N ARG A 194 -11.69 8.16 8.69
CA ARG A 194 -10.62 9.17 8.85
C ARG A 194 -10.21 9.75 7.50
N GLU A 195 -9.95 8.91 6.49
CA GLU A 195 -9.60 9.34 5.14
C GLU A 195 -10.71 10.19 4.48
N LYS A 196 -11.97 9.77 4.62
CA LYS A 196 -13.11 10.54 4.12
C LYS A 196 -13.23 11.92 4.76
N ALA A 197 -12.95 12.03 6.06
CA ALA A 197 -12.96 13.30 6.77
C ALA A 197 -11.81 14.21 6.29
N ALA A 198 -10.62 13.66 6.10
CA ALA A 198 -9.46 14.38 5.59
C ALA A 198 -9.68 14.91 4.16
N ASP A 199 -10.26 14.10 3.27
CA ASP A 199 -10.60 14.51 1.92
C ASP A 199 -11.64 15.65 1.90
N ARG A 200 -12.63 15.59 2.77
CA ARG A 200 -13.64 16.66 2.88
C ARG A 200 -13.01 17.97 3.34
N LYS A 201 -12.08 17.92 4.29
CA LYS A 201 -11.35 19.10 4.77
C LYS A 201 -10.52 19.72 3.65
N LYS A 202 -9.72 18.92 2.95
CA LYS A 202 -8.91 19.40 1.79
C LYS A 202 -9.75 20.07 0.71
N ARG A 203 -10.90 19.49 0.36
CA ARG A 203 -11.82 20.08 -0.64
C ARG A 203 -12.39 21.43 -0.21
N ARG A 204 -12.67 21.60 1.09
CA ARG A 204 -13.16 22.89 1.63
C ARG A 204 -12.08 23.97 1.59
N GLU A 205 -10.82 23.60 1.96
CA GLU A 205 -9.67 24.50 1.93
C GLU A 205 -9.26 24.90 0.50
N SER A 206 -9.49 24.05 -0.51
CA SER A 206 -9.20 24.33 -1.92
C SER A 206 -10.31 25.13 -2.62
N ALA A 207 -11.46 25.31 -1.99
CA ALA A 207 -12.62 26.04 -2.54
C ALA A 207 -12.71 27.50 -2.01
N VAL A 208 -11.78 27.91 -1.17
CA VAL A 208 -11.59 29.28 -0.65
C VAL A 208 -10.38 29.92 -1.32
#